data_8a9d1d99f8a36eaced3dff31b57925d1
#
_entry.id   8a9d1d99f8a36eaced3dff31b57925d1
#
_cell.length_a   1.000
_cell.length_b   1.000
_cell.length_c   1.000
_cell.angle_alpha   90.00
_cell.angle_beta   90.00
_cell.angle_gamma   90.00
#
_symmetry.space_group_name_H-M   'P 1'
#
loop_
_entity.id
_entity.type
_entity.pdbx_description
1 polymer ?
#
loop_
_entity_poly.entity_id
_entity_poly.type
_entity_poly.pdbx_seq_one_letter_code
_entity_poly.pdbx_strand_id
1 'polypeptide(L)'
;MKKNTLLIGLLLVSGTLAAQDWPTVQTEARPGSRWWWMGNTVDIPNLTYNIDEYAKAGLGTLEVTPIYGVQGMDDKELKFLSPEWTAMLKHTQAEANRNGMQIDMNTGTGWPFGGPEVTLEDAATKAIFQEYKIEGGEENILNLEVKAPKQAKVAKLNKVMAYNAQGQKLDITSKVKDYRLTWKAPKGEWRIIALYIGKTQQKVKRAAPGGEGYVMNHLDKGSVKRYLDKFDRAFQRDKVTYPKTFFNDSYEVYQADWTPTLLEEFARRRGYKLENYFPEFLDEKRSEITTRIITDYRETISDLLIENFTRQWTAWAHKHGSITRNQGHG
;
A
#
# COMPACT_ATOMS: atom_id res chain seq x y z
N MET A 1 54.89 -17.32 79.38
CA MET A 1 53.89 -16.53 78.58
C MET A 1 54.38 -16.45 77.13
N LYS A 2 53.83 -17.25 76.24
CA LYS A 2 54.18 -17.25 74.80
C LYS A 2 53.14 -16.43 74.07
N LYS A 3 53.51 -15.36 73.43
CA LYS A 3 52.66 -14.56 72.54
C LYS A 3 52.60 -15.17 71.13
N ASN A 4 51.44 -15.70 70.78
CA ASN A 4 51.20 -16.14 69.37
C ASN A 4 50.86 -14.94 68.55
N THR A 5 51.71 -14.61 67.60
CA THR A 5 51.42 -13.59 66.58
C THR A 5 50.73 -14.28 65.40
N LEU A 6 49.49 -13.99 65.16
CA LEU A 6 48.69 -14.46 64.01
C LEU A 6 48.99 -13.59 62.80
N LEU A 7 49.64 -14.14 61.77
CA LEU A 7 49.88 -13.47 60.52
C LEU A 7 48.72 -13.75 59.60
N ILE A 8 47.88 -12.69 59.38
CA ILE A 8 46.73 -12.75 58.39
C ILE A 8 47.34 -12.40 57.04
N GLY A 9 47.50 -13.42 56.21
CA GLY A 9 47.86 -13.22 54.80
C GLY A 9 46.66 -12.73 53.98
N LEU A 10 46.73 -11.48 53.55
CA LEU A 10 45.76 -10.90 52.60
C LEU A 10 46.07 -11.45 51.21
N LEU A 11 45.34 -12.44 50.72
CA LEU A 11 45.38 -12.87 49.33
C LEU A 11 44.66 -11.81 48.49
N LEU A 12 45.42 -10.92 47.84
CA LEU A 12 44.95 -10.07 46.74
C LEU A 12 44.65 -10.96 45.51
N VAL A 13 43.41 -11.34 45.34
CA VAL A 13 42.92 -11.90 44.09
C VAL A 13 42.79 -10.73 43.10
N SER A 14 43.86 -10.48 42.33
CA SER A 14 43.79 -9.64 41.15
C SER A 14 42.99 -10.38 40.06
N GLY A 15 41.68 -10.26 40.13
CA GLY A 15 40.80 -10.61 39.00
C GLY A 15 41.18 -9.71 37.84
N THR A 16 41.84 -10.24 36.82
CA THR A 16 41.90 -9.58 35.51
C THR A 16 40.49 -9.42 35.04
N LEU A 17 39.94 -8.20 35.15
CA LEU A 17 38.77 -7.77 34.40
C LEU A 17 39.16 -7.86 32.92
N ALA A 18 38.95 -9.04 32.31
CA ALA A 18 38.97 -9.12 30.86
C ALA A 18 37.89 -8.13 30.40
N ALA A 19 38.31 -7.00 29.89
CA ALA A 19 37.42 -6.08 29.21
C ALA A 19 36.72 -6.91 28.11
N GLN A 20 35.43 -7.06 28.23
CA GLN A 20 34.67 -7.76 27.21
C GLN A 20 34.85 -6.97 25.91
N ASP A 21 35.53 -7.58 24.94
CA ASP A 21 35.73 -6.95 23.65
C ASP A 21 34.37 -6.55 23.09
N TRP A 22 34.24 -5.27 22.74
CA TRP A 22 33.00 -4.80 22.14
C TRP A 22 32.80 -5.54 20.81
N PRO A 23 31.58 -6.05 20.53
CA PRO A 23 31.32 -6.77 19.27
C PRO A 23 31.70 -5.89 18.08
N THR A 24 32.31 -6.49 17.06
CA THR A 24 32.57 -5.81 15.79
C THR A 24 31.25 -5.28 15.21
N VAL A 25 31.19 -4.00 14.90
CA VAL A 25 30.01 -3.35 14.34
C VAL A 25 29.76 -3.91 12.94
N GLN A 26 28.68 -4.67 12.79
CA GLN A 26 28.24 -5.17 11.50
C GLN A 26 27.58 -4.04 10.68
N THR A 27 27.53 -4.19 9.35
CA THR A 27 26.92 -3.20 8.46
C THR A 27 25.47 -2.89 8.83
N GLU A 28 24.70 -3.91 9.22
CA GLU A 28 23.31 -3.80 9.66
C GLU A 28 23.12 -3.00 10.96
N ALA A 29 24.17 -2.89 11.77
CA ALA A 29 24.17 -2.11 13.02
C ALA A 29 24.59 -0.66 12.83
N ARG A 30 25.06 -0.30 11.64
CA ARG A 30 25.42 1.09 11.30
C ARG A 30 24.16 1.89 10.96
N PRO A 31 24.16 3.23 11.17
CA PRO A 31 23.04 4.07 10.77
C PRO A 31 22.82 4.01 9.26
N GLY A 32 21.56 4.11 8.85
CA GLY A 32 21.15 4.28 7.46
C GLY A 32 20.53 5.64 7.23
N SER A 33 20.54 6.10 5.99
CA SER A 33 19.88 7.35 5.59
C SER A 33 19.01 7.14 4.38
N ARG A 34 17.89 7.88 4.32
CA ARG A 34 17.14 8.06 3.09
C ARG A 34 17.95 8.92 2.14
N TRP A 35 18.02 8.48 0.89
CA TRP A 35 18.74 9.18 -0.16
C TRP A 35 17.81 9.52 -1.32
N TRP A 36 17.35 10.74 -1.35
CA TRP A 36 16.44 11.22 -2.38
C TRP A 36 17.16 11.40 -3.72
N TRP A 37 16.72 10.66 -4.70
CA TRP A 37 17.07 10.86 -6.10
C TRP A 37 16.08 11.85 -6.71
N MET A 38 16.34 13.14 -6.50
CA MET A 38 15.50 14.23 -6.97
C MET A 38 15.47 14.24 -8.51
N GLY A 39 14.29 14.08 -9.12
CA GLY A 39 14.14 14.00 -10.57
C GLY A 39 14.85 12.81 -11.21
N ASN A 40 15.39 11.87 -10.41
CA ASN A 40 16.34 10.87 -10.90
C ASN A 40 17.53 11.49 -11.67
N THR A 41 17.89 12.76 -11.40
CA THR A 41 19.02 13.47 -12.02
C THR A 41 20.33 13.03 -11.37
N VAL A 42 20.73 11.81 -11.63
CA VAL A 42 21.92 11.17 -11.06
C VAL A 42 22.89 10.77 -12.16
N ASP A 43 24.18 10.82 -11.85
CA ASP A 43 25.24 10.39 -12.74
C ASP A 43 26.33 9.61 -11.98
N ILE A 44 27.11 8.83 -12.71
CA ILE A 44 28.14 7.96 -12.16
C ILE A 44 29.13 8.69 -11.24
N PRO A 45 29.76 9.83 -11.64
CA PRO A 45 30.73 10.52 -10.79
C PRO A 45 30.15 10.98 -9.47
N ASN A 46 28.93 11.57 -9.49
CA ASN A 46 28.28 12.08 -8.29
C ASN A 46 27.78 10.94 -7.39
N LEU A 47 27.27 9.83 -7.96
CA LEU A 47 26.89 8.65 -7.19
C LEU A 47 28.09 8.06 -6.45
N THR A 48 29.24 7.87 -7.12
CA THR A 48 30.47 7.38 -6.49
C THR A 48 30.92 8.32 -5.37
N TYR A 49 31.00 9.62 -5.65
CA TYR A 49 31.43 10.61 -4.66
C TYR A 49 30.53 10.58 -3.40
N ASN A 50 29.22 10.61 -3.57
CA ASN A 50 28.30 10.63 -2.44
C ASN A 50 28.39 9.33 -1.60
N ILE A 51 28.51 8.18 -2.23
CA ILE A 51 28.63 6.89 -1.52
C ILE A 51 29.93 6.87 -0.71
N ASP A 52 31.06 7.33 -1.27
CA ASP A 52 32.32 7.42 -0.56
C ASP A 52 32.21 8.34 0.67
N GLU A 53 31.57 9.50 0.53
CA GLU A 53 31.38 10.44 1.66
C GLU A 53 30.44 9.87 2.73
N TYR A 54 29.35 9.20 2.36
CA TYR A 54 28.46 8.53 3.31
C TYR A 54 29.17 7.37 4.04
N ALA A 55 29.98 6.61 3.34
CA ALA A 55 30.78 5.53 3.94
C ALA A 55 31.78 6.08 4.95
N LYS A 56 32.53 7.18 4.60
CA LYS A 56 33.44 7.88 5.52
C LYS A 56 32.72 8.44 6.75
N ALA A 57 31.47 8.85 6.60
CA ALA A 57 30.61 9.30 7.71
C ALA A 57 30.10 8.14 8.58
N GLY A 58 30.40 6.88 8.22
CA GLY A 58 30.04 5.70 9.02
C GLY A 58 28.66 5.09 8.73
N LEU A 59 27.98 5.53 7.64
CA LEU A 59 26.72 4.93 7.25
C LEU A 59 26.91 3.50 6.73
N GLY A 60 25.96 2.61 7.06
CA GLY A 60 25.93 1.23 6.58
C GLY A 60 24.93 1.01 5.46
N THR A 61 23.92 1.88 5.31
CA THR A 61 22.84 1.69 4.35
C THR A 61 22.36 3.02 3.78
N LEU A 62 22.03 3.04 2.49
CA LEU A 62 21.34 4.14 1.83
C LEU A 62 20.07 3.66 1.18
N GLU A 63 18.94 4.33 1.46
CA GLU A 63 17.63 4.05 0.86
C GLU A 63 17.43 4.95 -0.35
N VAL A 64 17.59 4.39 -1.55
CA VAL A 64 17.28 5.08 -2.81
C VAL A 64 15.79 5.38 -2.89
N THR A 65 15.45 6.66 -2.89
CA THR A 65 14.06 7.14 -2.96
C THR A 65 13.90 8.09 -4.14
N PRO A 66 13.45 7.61 -5.31
CA PRO A 66 13.11 8.45 -6.46
C PRO A 66 11.95 9.38 -6.11
N ILE A 67 12.10 10.68 -6.34
CA ILE A 67 11.10 11.66 -5.89
C ILE A 67 11.21 12.95 -6.69
N TYR A 68 10.09 13.63 -6.93
CA TYR A 68 10.00 14.93 -7.60
C TYR A 68 10.66 14.96 -9.00
N GLY A 69 10.53 16.09 -9.68
CA GLY A 69 11.40 16.59 -10.74
C GLY A 69 12.37 17.63 -10.20
N VAL A 70 13.34 18.06 -11.01
CA VAL A 70 14.26 19.14 -10.69
C VAL A 70 14.12 20.25 -11.73
N GLN A 71 13.65 21.42 -11.32
CA GLN A 71 13.46 22.54 -12.22
C GLN A 71 14.73 22.90 -12.97
N GLY A 72 14.65 22.97 -14.29
CA GLY A 72 15.77 23.29 -15.19
C GLY A 72 16.75 22.14 -15.42
N MET A 73 16.39 20.91 -15.05
CA MET A 73 17.22 19.72 -15.26
C MET A 73 16.48 18.64 -16.06
N ASP A 74 15.41 19.00 -16.74
CA ASP A 74 14.53 18.07 -17.48
C ASP A 74 15.30 17.19 -18.49
N ASP A 75 16.37 17.73 -19.07
CA ASP A 75 17.26 17.03 -20.02
C ASP A 75 18.15 15.95 -19.35
N LYS A 76 18.28 15.98 -18.02
CA LYS A 76 19.09 15.05 -17.23
C LYS A 76 18.26 14.08 -16.40
N GLU A 77 16.94 14.23 -16.41
CA GLU A 77 16.03 13.37 -15.68
C GLU A 77 15.98 11.98 -16.30
N LEU A 78 16.16 10.95 -15.47
CA LEU A 78 16.03 9.55 -15.90
C LEU A 78 14.65 9.04 -15.57
N LYS A 79 14.02 8.35 -16.53
CA LYS A 79 12.73 7.70 -16.28
C LYS A 79 12.90 6.51 -15.35
N PHE A 80 12.11 6.48 -14.29
CA PHE A 80 12.12 5.38 -13.33
C PHE A 80 11.99 4.00 -14.00
N LEU A 81 12.85 3.06 -13.62
CA LEU A 81 12.96 1.72 -14.17
C LEU A 81 13.32 1.64 -15.67
N SER A 82 13.74 2.74 -16.31
CA SER A 82 14.37 2.65 -17.63
C SER A 82 15.73 1.96 -17.57
N PRO A 83 16.30 1.50 -18.71
CA PRO A 83 17.65 0.93 -18.74
C PRO A 83 18.72 1.87 -18.17
N GLU A 84 18.61 3.16 -18.43
CA GLU A 84 19.51 4.20 -17.93
C GLU A 84 19.41 4.32 -16.41
N TRP A 85 18.17 4.33 -15.87
CA TRP A 85 17.93 4.39 -14.44
C TRP A 85 18.45 3.13 -13.73
N THR A 86 18.18 1.97 -14.28
CA THR A 86 18.68 0.70 -13.71
C THR A 86 20.20 0.57 -13.78
N ALA A 87 20.85 1.16 -14.80
CA ALA A 87 22.30 1.25 -14.86
C ALA A 87 22.87 2.08 -13.69
N MET A 88 22.22 3.19 -13.34
CA MET A 88 22.60 4.00 -12.17
C MET A 88 22.41 3.21 -10.86
N LEU A 89 21.31 2.47 -10.72
CA LEU A 89 21.09 1.62 -9.55
C LEU A 89 22.16 0.53 -9.42
N LYS A 90 22.52 -0.13 -10.53
CA LYS A 90 23.59 -1.14 -10.53
C LYS A 90 24.92 -0.55 -10.11
N HIS A 91 25.28 0.63 -10.64
CA HIS A 91 26.51 1.34 -10.26
C HIS A 91 26.48 1.67 -8.77
N THR A 92 25.37 2.20 -8.28
CA THR A 92 25.16 2.52 -6.85
C THR A 92 25.35 1.29 -5.96
N GLN A 93 24.79 0.14 -6.35
CA GLN A 93 24.96 -1.11 -5.61
C GLN A 93 26.42 -1.59 -5.60
N ALA A 94 27.10 -1.49 -6.73
CA ALA A 94 28.52 -1.87 -6.83
C ALA A 94 29.42 -0.98 -5.94
N GLU A 95 29.20 0.32 -5.98
CA GLU A 95 29.96 1.26 -5.15
C GLU A 95 29.65 1.11 -3.66
N ALA A 96 28.38 0.90 -3.30
CA ALA A 96 28.02 0.61 -1.91
C ALA A 96 28.69 -0.66 -1.40
N ASN A 97 28.68 -1.75 -2.18
CA ASN A 97 29.35 -3.01 -1.84
C ASN A 97 30.86 -2.80 -1.68
N ARG A 98 31.50 -2.03 -2.55
CA ARG A 98 32.93 -1.67 -2.45
C ARG A 98 33.26 -0.98 -1.12
N ASN A 99 32.33 -0.20 -0.60
CA ASN A 99 32.46 0.54 0.66
C ASN A 99 31.90 -0.21 1.88
N GLY A 100 31.52 -1.48 1.76
CA GLY A 100 30.93 -2.27 2.85
C GLY A 100 29.57 -1.73 3.30
N MET A 101 28.82 -1.12 2.38
CA MET A 101 27.47 -0.57 2.58
C MET A 101 26.42 -1.42 1.85
N GLN A 102 25.16 -1.23 2.21
CA GLN A 102 24.01 -1.84 1.56
C GLN A 102 23.12 -0.79 0.91
N ILE A 103 22.34 -1.21 -0.10
CA ILE A 103 21.33 -0.36 -0.75
C ILE A 103 19.96 -0.92 -0.45
N ASP A 104 19.13 -0.08 0.14
CA ASP A 104 17.68 -0.20 0.23
C ASP A 104 17.02 0.64 -0.87
N MET A 105 15.75 0.40 -1.16
CA MET A 105 15.03 1.14 -2.20
C MET A 105 13.56 1.30 -1.85
N ASN A 106 13.00 2.49 -2.10
CA ASN A 106 11.56 2.67 -2.10
C ASN A 106 10.91 1.83 -3.22
N THR A 107 9.80 1.14 -2.93
CA THR A 107 9.08 0.32 -3.92
C THR A 107 8.20 1.18 -4.82
N GLY A 108 8.77 2.20 -5.43
CA GLY A 108 8.09 3.15 -6.30
C GLY A 108 8.79 4.50 -6.34
N THR A 109 8.07 5.50 -6.81
CA THR A 109 8.49 6.90 -6.76
C THR A 109 7.50 7.67 -5.89
N GLY A 110 7.98 8.53 -5.01
CA GLY A 110 7.09 9.19 -4.03
C GLY A 110 6.22 8.16 -3.27
N TRP A 111 4.96 8.49 -3.07
CA TRP A 111 3.98 7.63 -2.38
C TRP A 111 2.51 7.97 -2.74
N PRO A 112 1.50 7.11 -2.46
CA PRO A 112 1.60 5.66 -2.23
C PRO A 112 1.99 4.89 -3.50
N PHE A 113 2.08 3.55 -3.43
CA PHE A 113 2.39 2.72 -4.59
C PHE A 113 1.46 3.00 -5.76
N GLY A 114 2.05 3.21 -6.93
CA GLY A 114 1.35 3.55 -8.16
C GLY A 114 2.33 3.80 -9.30
N GLY A 115 1.82 4.34 -10.39
CA GLY A 115 2.65 4.69 -11.54
C GLY A 115 1.94 4.53 -12.89
N PRO A 116 2.66 4.68 -13.99
CA PRO A 116 2.09 4.71 -15.33
C PRO A 116 1.49 3.35 -15.77
N GLU A 117 1.97 2.23 -15.23
CA GLU A 117 1.42 0.91 -15.54
C GLU A 117 0.12 0.59 -14.78
N VAL A 118 -0.24 1.39 -13.79
CA VAL A 118 -1.50 1.23 -13.07
C VAL A 118 -2.64 1.72 -13.95
N THR A 119 -3.33 0.79 -14.60
CA THR A 119 -4.51 1.09 -15.40
C THR A 119 -5.66 1.60 -14.52
N LEU A 120 -6.68 2.17 -15.14
CA LEU A 120 -7.88 2.59 -14.38
C LEU A 120 -8.56 1.39 -13.68
N GLU A 121 -8.46 0.19 -14.26
CA GLU A 121 -8.99 -1.04 -13.64
C GLU A 121 -8.27 -1.36 -12.33
N ASP A 122 -6.94 -1.26 -12.33
CA ASP A 122 -6.07 -1.54 -11.18
C ASP A 122 -5.98 -0.40 -10.17
N ALA A 123 -6.53 0.77 -10.52
CA ALA A 123 -6.48 1.94 -9.65
C ALA A 123 -7.38 1.80 -8.41
N ALA A 124 -6.98 2.46 -7.34
CA ALA A 124 -7.68 2.50 -6.06
C ALA A 124 -9.18 2.81 -6.21
N THR A 125 -10.02 2.02 -5.55
CA THR A 125 -11.48 2.05 -5.68
C THR A 125 -12.17 2.56 -4.42
N LYS A 126 -13.39 3.05 -4.60
CA LYS A 126 -14.28 3.47 -3.53
C LYS A 126 -15.72 3.04 -3.77
N ALA A 127 -16.48 2.90 -2.69
CA ALA A 127 -17.92 2.72 -2.77
C ALA A 127 -18.65 4.03 -3.08
N ILE A 128 -19.69 3.93 -3.89
CA ILE A 128 -20.66 5.02 -4.12
C ILE A 128 -22.04 4.42 -3.96
N PHE A 129 -22.82 4.98 -3.06
CA PHE A 129 -24.20 4.56 -2.83
C PHE A 129 -25.15 5.62 -3.35
N GLN A 130 -26.24 5.17 -4.01
CA GLN A 130 -27.35 6.01 -4.41
C GLN A 130 -28.64 5.38 -3.93
N GLU A 131 -29.51 6.21 -3.36
CA GLU A 131 -30.78 5.76 -2.78
C GLU A 131 -31.96 6.29 -3.58
N TYR A 132 -32.99 5.45 -3.65
CA TYR A 132 -34.27 5.77 -4.30
C TYR A 132 -35.41 5.22 -3.44
N LYS A 133 -36.59 5.86 -3.55
CA LYS A 133 -37.81 5.38 -2.94
C LYS A 133 -38.84 5.15 -4.02
N ILE A 134 -39.57 4.08 -3.93
CA ILE A 134 -40.70 3.75 -4.83
C ILE A 134 -41.90 3.25 -4.04
N GLU A 135 -43.07 3.45 -4.59
CA GLU A 135 -44.30 2.76 -4.17
C GLU A 135 -44.48 1.51 -5.03
N GLY A 136 -44.63 0.36 -4.38
CA GLY A 136 -44.85 -0.93 -5.07
C GLY A 136 -46.33 -1.13 -5.45
N GLY A 137 -46.57 -2.17 -6.23
CA GLY A 137 -47.90 -2.52 -6.75
C GLY A 137 -47.99 -2.36 -8.28
N GLU A 138 -47.33 -1.37 -8.82
CA GLU A 138 -47.19 -1.10 -10.26
C GLU A 138 -45.76 -1.26 -10.73
N GLU A 139 -45.54 -1.23 -12.04
CA GLU A 139 -44.23 -1.28 -12.63
C GLU A 139 -43.52 0.09 -12.45
N ASN A 140 -42.35 0.05 -11.85
CA ASN A 140 -41.47 1.21 -11.66
C ASN A 140 -40.29 1.15 -12.62
N ILE A 141 -39.93 2.31 -13.17
CA ILE A 141 -38.74 2.50 -14.01
C ILE A 141 -37.85 3.55 -13.36
N LEU A 142 -36.63 3.16 -13.01
CA LEU A 142 -35.64 4.08 -12.45
C LEU A 142 -34.40 4.13 -13.33
N ASN A 143 -33.87 5.35 -13.53
CA ASN A 143 -32.53 5.54 -14.06
C ASN A 143 -31.53 5.47 -12.91
N LEU A 144 -30.60 4.51 -13.00
CA LEU A 144 -29.54 4.26 -12.02
C LEU A 144 -28.19 4.76 -12.51
N GLU A 145 -28.13 5.69 -13.45
CA GLU A 145 -26.85 6.31 -13.82
C GLU A 145 -26.18 7.00 -12.62
N VAL A 146 -24.83 7.00 -12.63
CA VAL A 146 -24.06 7.59 -11.55
C VAL A 146 -24.23 9.11 -11.56
N LYS A 147 -24.78 9.66 -10.47
CA LYS A 147 -25.06 11.10 -10.32
C LYS A 147 -23.80 11.95 -10.12
N ALA A 148 -22.72 11.34 -9.58
CA ALA A 148 -21.46 12.05 -9.33
C ALA A 148 -20.71 12.29 -10.66
N PRO A 149 -20.55 13.53 -11.17
CA PRO A 149 -20.02 13.78 -12.52
C PRO A 149 -18.61 13.21 -12.74
N LYS A 150 -17.74 13.29 -11.71
CA LYS A 150 -16.38 12.76 -11.78
C LYS A 150 -16.32 11.23 -11.85
N GLN A 151 -17.42 10.56 -11.53
CA GLN A 151 -17.53 9.11 -11.49
C GLN A 151 -18.33 8.53 -12.67
N ALA A 152 -19.09 9.34 -13.39
CA ALA A 152 -19.99 8.92 -14.46
C ALA A 152 -19.33 8.03 -15.52
N LYS A 153 -18.04 8.27 -15.82
CA LYS A 153 -17.28 7.51 -16.83
C LYS A 153 -16.49 6.32 -16.24
N VAL A 154 -16.36 6.24 -14.93
CA VAL A 154 -15.43 5.28 -14.30
C VAL A 154 -16.10 4.34 -13.29
N ALA A 155 -17.21 4.75 -12.67
CA ALA A 155 -17.93 3.91 -11.74
C ALA A 155 -18.79 2.88 -12.46
N LYS A 156 -18.80 1.66 -11.93
CA LYS A 156 -19.59 0.53 -12.45
C LYS A 156 -20.61 0.11 -11.41
N LEU A 157 -21.86 -0.10 -11.81
CA LEU A 157 -22.90 -0.66 -10.97
C LEU A 157 -22.47 -2.07 -10.53
N ASN A 158 -22.54 -2.32 -9.22
CA ASN A 158 -22.13 -3.59 -8.63
C ASN A 158 -23.34 -4.35 -8.05
N LYS A 159 -24.17 -3.66 -7.25
CA LYS A 159 -25.28 -4.29 -6.52
C LYS A 159 -26.47 -3.33 -6.43
N VAL A 160 -27.67 -3.86 -6.55
CA VAL A 160 -28.92 -3.13 -6.29
C VAL A 160 -29.79 -3.95 -5.35
N MET A 161 -30.07 -3.39 -4.19
CA MET A 161 -30.89 -4.02 -3.15
C MET A 161 -32.14 -3.20 -2.89
N ALA A 162 -33.23 -3.89 -2.58
CA ALA A 162 -34.50 -3.28 -2.18
C ALA A 162 -34.90 -3.74 -0.78
N TYR A 163 -35.38 -2.79 0.04
CA TYR A 163 -35.78 -3.02 1.44
C TYR A 163 -37.13 -2.40 1.70
N ASN A 164 -37.94 -3.04 2.57
CA ASN A 164 -39.21 -2.49 3.01
C ASN A 164 -39.32 -2.50 4.55
N ALA A 165 -40.36 -1.85 5.05
CA ALA A 165 -40.63 -1.76 6.49
C ALA A 165 -40.97 -3.12 7.16
N GLN A 166 -41.35 -4.12 6.37
CA GLN A 166 -41.65 -5.48 6.84
C GLN A 166 -40.38 -6.34 6.98
N GLY A 167 -39.19 -5.76 6.76
CA GLY A 167 -37.91 -6.44 6.88
C GLY A 167 -37.52 -7.29 5.67
N GLN A 168 -38.25 -7.19 4.55
CA GLN A 168 -37.85 -7.88 3.32
C GLN A 168 -36.63 -7.23 2.71
N LYS A 169 -35.70 -8.05 2.21
CA LYS A 169 -34.42 -7.66 1.60
C LYS A 169 -34.28 -8.44 0.30
N LEU A 170 -34.33 -7.75 -0.82
CA LEU A 170 -34.33 -8.38 -2.13
C LEU A 170 -33.14 -7.89 -2.96
N ASP A 171 -32.36 -8.81 -3.50
CA ASP A 171 -31.38 -8.52 -4.54
C ASP A 171 -32.10 -8.40 -5.88
N ILE A 172 -32.15 -7.21 -6.42
CA ILE A 172 -32.80 -6.88 -7.70
C ILE A 172 -31.79 -6.46 -8.77
N THR A 173 -30.50 -6.74 -8.56
CA THR A 173 -29.41 -6.40 -9.50
C THR A 173 -29.68 -6.94 -10.90
N SER A 174 -30.20 -8.16 -11.03
CA SER A 174 -30.50 -8.80 -12.32
C SER A 174 -31.65 -8.13 -13.10
N LYS A 175 -32.42 -7.25 -12.46
CA LYS A 175 -33.51 -6.48 -13.11
C LYS A 175 -33.01 -5.17 -13.72
N VAL A 176 -31.75 -4.86 -13.59
CA VAL A 176 -31.13 -3.67 -14.18
C VAL A 176 -30.50 -4.01 -15.51
N LYS A 177 -30.87 -3.28 -16.54
CA LYS A 177 -30.28 -3.34 -17.87
C LYS A 177 -29.88 -1.95 -18.30
N ASP A 178 -28.64 -1.76 -18.71
CA ASP A 178 -28.10 -0.46 -19.16
C ASP A 178 -28.41 0.70 -18.19
N TYR A 179 -28.14 0.50 -16.89
CA TYR A 179 -28.47 1.40 -15.79
C TYR A 179 -29.97 1.70 -15.62
N ARG A 180 -30.85 0.99 -16.30
CA ARG A 180 -32.30 1.14 -16.16
C ARG A 180 -32.85 -0.03 -15.37
N LEU A 181 -33.38 0.24 -14.18
CA LEU A 181 -34.16 -0.71 -13.40
C LEU A 181 -35.60 -0.70 -13.88
N THR A 182 -36.14 -1.87 -14.24
CA THR A 182 -37.57 -2.08 -14.48
C THR A 182 -38.04 -3.15 -13.50
N TRP A 183 -38.91 -2.75 -12.56
CA TRP A 183 -39.34 -3.65 -11.52
C TRP A 183 -40.76 -3.38 -11.02
N LYS A 184 -41.57 -4.42 -11.04
CA LYS A 184 -42.88 -4.44 -10.36
C LYS A 184 -42.65 -4.93 -8.93
N ALA A 185 -42.49 -4.00 -7.99
CA ALA A 185 -42.31 -4.28 -6.57
C ALA A 185 -43.63 -4.81 -5.96
N PRO A 186 -43.59 -5.68 -4.94
CA PRO A 186 -44.73 -5.95 -4.07
C PRO A 186 -45.30 -4.64 -3.50
N LYS A 187 -46.62 -4.63 -3.17
CA LYS A 187 -47.31 -3.44 -2.62
C LYS A 187 -46.55 -2.90 -1.37
N GLY A 188 -46.53 -1.58 -1.24
CA GLY A 188 -45.94 -0.85 -0.14
C GLY A 188 -44.68 -0.09 -0.53
N GLU A 189 -44.13 0.71 0.40
CA GLU A 189 -42.95 1.54 0.19
C GLU A 189 -41.67 0.68 0.18
N TRP A 190 -40.80 0.94 -0.80
CA TRP A 190 -39.49 0.31 -0.93
C TRP A 190 -38.39 1.34 -1.00
N ARG A 191 -37.32 1.12 -0.19
CA ARG A 191 -36.04 1.83 -0.29
C ARG A 191 -35.09 1.01 -1.16
N ILE A 192 -34.65 1.57 -2.27
CA ILE A 192 -33.69 0.94 -3.17
C ILE A 192 -32.33 1.57 -2.96
N ILE A 193 -31.30 0.75 -2.77
CA ILE A 193 -29.92 1.18 -2.60
C ILE A 193 -29.10 0.53 -3.71
N ALA A 194 -28.51 1.39 -4.56
CA ALA A 194 -27.59 0.99 -5.61
C ALA A 194 -26.15 1.28 -5.17
N LEU A 195 -25.31 0.26 -5.19
CA LEU A 195 -23.87 0.33 -4.95
C LEU A 195 -23.13 0.36 -6.27
N TYR A 196 -22.24 1.33 -6.43
CA TYR A 196 -21.29 1.41 -7.53
C TYR A 196 -19.86 1.32 -7.00
N ILE A 197 -19.00 0.69 -7.78
CA ILE A 197 -17.56 0.70 -7.54
C ILE A 197 -16.98 1.83 -8.37
N GLY A 198 -16.63 2.91 -7.70
CA GLY A 198 -15.98 4.07 -8.28
C GLY A 198 -14.46 4.00 -8.18
N LYS A 199 -13.79 5.02 -8.69
CA LYS A 199 -12.34 5.17 -8.62
C LYS A 199 -11.97 6.40 -7.80
N THR A 200 -10.95 6.32 -6.95
CA THR A 200 -10.46 7.49 -6.23
C THR A 200 -9.84 8.51 -7.17
N GLN A 201 -9.30 8.04 -8.29
CA GLN A 201 -8.54 8.81 -9.27
C GLN A 201 -7.31 9.52 -8.68
N GLN A 202 -6.91 9.12 -7.49
CA GLN A 202 -5.71 9.63 -6.85
C GLN A 202 -4.48 9.28 -7.69
N LYS A 203 -3.58 10.24 -7.82
CA LYS A 203 -2.26 10.05 -8.43
C LYS A 203 -1.19 9.89 -7.37
N VAL A 204 -0.09 9.24 -7.74
CA VAL A 204 1.12 9.18 -6.92
C VAL A 204 1.55 10.59 -6.56
N LYS A 205 1.80 10.82 -5.27
CA LYS A 205 2.34 12.08 -4.77
C LYS A 205 3.86 12.09 -4.94
N ARG A 206 4.38 13.25 -5.33
CA ARG A 206 5.82 13.46 -5.40
C ARG A 206 6.54 12.48 -6.34
N ALA A 207 5.85 11.98 -7.35
CA ALA A 207 6.43 11.07 -8.32
C ALA A 207 7.69 11.66 -8.96
N ALA A 208 8.72 10.82 -9.12
CA ALA A 208 9.84 11.14 -9.99
C ALA A 208 9.47 10.85 -11.47
N PRO A 209 10.20 11.38 -12.44
CA PRO A 209 9.98 11.13 -13.86
C PRO A 209 9.84 9.64 -14.18
N GLY A 210 8.79 9.27 -14.91
CA GLY A 210 8.45 7.89 -15.22
C GLY A 210 7.74 7.12 -14.10
N GLY A 211 7.39 7.81 -13.00
CA GLY A 211 6.60 7.24 -11.90
C GLY A 211 5.20 7.82 -11.77
N GLU A 212 4.83 8.78 -12.61
CA GLU A 212 3.53 9.44 -12.57
C GLU A 212 2.43 8.46 -13.00
N GLY A 213 1.34 8.44 -12.27
CA GLY A 213 0.23 7.56 -12.59
C GLY A 213 -0.80 7.44 -11.48
N TYR A 214 -1.72 6.52 -11.65
CA TYR A 214 -2.72 6.23 -10.62
C TYR A 214 -2.09 5.48 -9.44
N VAL A 215 -2.61 5.76 -8.24
CA VAL A 215 -2.38 4.90 -7.07
C VAL A 215 -3.09 3.58 -7.28
N MET A 216 -2.39 2.46 -7.03
CA MET A 216 -2.96 1.12 -7.21
C MET A 216 -4.01 0.77 -6.15
N ASN A 217 -4.86 -0.21 -6.43
CA ASN A 217 -5.77 -0.79 -5.45
C ASN A 217 -5.01 -1.77 -4.53
N HIS A 218 -4.65 -1.31 -3.34
CA HIS A 218 -3.95 -2.12 -2.33
C HIS A 218 -4.81 -3.24 -1.74
N LEU A 219 -6.14 -3.14 -1.87
CA LEU A 219 -7.08 -4.16 -1.38
C LEU A 219 -7.30 -5.29 -2.38
N ASP A 220 -6.77 -5.16 -3.61
CA ASP A 220 -6.90 -6.16 -4.67
C ASP A 220 -5.60 -6.90 -4.93
N LYS A 221 -5.62 -8.19 -4.71
CA LYS A 221 -4.46 -9.07 -4.88
C LYS A 221 -3.88 -9.04 -6.30
N GLY A 222 -4.73 -8.92 -7.31
CA GLY A 222 -4.33 -8.87 -8.71
C GLY A 222 -3.60 -7.57 -9.04
N SER A 223 -4.13 -6.44 -8.59
CA SER A 223 -3.51 -5.12 -8.76
C SER A 223 -2.12 -5.06 -8.11
N VAL A 224 -2.00 -5.54 -6.88
CA VAL A 224 -0.71 -5.62 -6.19
C VAL A 224 0.29 -6.49 -6.96
N LYS A 225 -0.14 -7.67 -7.43
CA LYS A 225 0.73 -8.54 -8.23
C LYS A 225 1.25 -7.83 -9.48
N ARG A 226 0.35 -7.24 -10.28
CA ARG A 226 0.74 -6.53 -11.52
C ARG A 226 1.68 -5.37 -11.26
N TYR A 227 1.47 -4.68 -10.13
CA TYR A 227 2.37 -3.61 -9.70
C TYR A 227 3.80 -4.12 -9.41
N LEU A 228 3.94 -5.24 -8.71
CA LEU A 228 5.24 -5.83 -8.38
C LEU A 228 5.93 -6.43 -9.62
N ASP A 229 5.17 -6.99 -10.54
CA ASP A 229 5.70 -7.57 -11.79
C ASP A 229 6.51 -6.55 -12.63
N LYS A 230 6.30 -5.22 -12.46
CA LYS A 230 7.08 -4.22 -13.19
C LYS A 230 8.55 -4.20 -12.75
N PHE A 231 8.80 -4.42 -11.46
CA PHE A 231 10.16 -4.51 -10.92
C PHE A 231 10.84 -5.77 -11.42
N ASP A 232 10.14 -6.90 -11.41
CA ASP A 232 10.68 -8.16 -11.94
C ASP A 232 11.07 -8.01 -13.40
N ARG A 233 10.21 -7.41 -14.24
CA ARG A 233 10.52 -7.17 -15.65
C ARG A 233 11.76 -6.28 -15.85
N ALA A 234 11.85 -5.16 -15.12
CA ALA A 234 12.98 -4.23 -15.24
C ALA A 234 14.28 -4.86 -14.74
N PHE A 235 14.24 -5.49 -13.56
CA PHE A 235 15.44 -6.06 -12.94
C PHE A 235 15.96 -7.28 -13.69
N GLN A 236 15.07 -8.13 -14.24
CA GLN A 236 15.47 -9.26 -15.09
C GLN A 236 16.03 -8.79 -16.44
N ARG A 237 15.38 -7.80 -17.10
CA ARG A 237 15.85 -7.23 -18.37
C ARG A 237 17.30 -6.72 -18.25
N ASP A 238 17.59 -5.99 -17.18
CA ASP A 238 18.86 -5.29 -17.02
C ASP A 238 19.83 -6.00 -16.06
N LYS A 239 19.46 -7.18 -15.57
CA LYS A 239 20.27 -7.99 -14.63
C LYS A 239 20.65 -7.16 -13.38
N VAL A 240 19.67 -6.50 -12.77
CA VAL A 240 19.83 -5.74 -11.53
C VAL A 240 19.73 -6.70 -10.35
N THR A 241 20.62 -6.58 -9.38
CA THR A 241 20.49 -7.26 -8.09
C THR A 241 19.36 -6.60 -7.29
N TYR A 242 18.49 -7.43 -6.66
CA TYR A 242 17.45 -6.86 -5.82
C TYR A 242 18.07 -6.16 -4.59
N PRO A 243 17.57 -4.98 -4.20
CA PRO A 243 18.01 -4.27 -3.00
C PRO A 243 17.86 -5.12 -1.73
N LYS A 244 18.63 -4.82 -0.69
CA LYS A 244 18.56 -5.55 0.58
C LYS A 244 17.18 -5.40 1.22
N THR A 245 16.65 -4.18 1.22
CA THR A 245 15.32 -3.86 1.75
C THR A 245 14.51 -3.09 0.72
N PHE A 246 13.25 -3.49 0.57
CA PHE A 246 12.25 -2.65 -0.10
C PHE A 246 11.46 -1.86 0.94
N PHE A 247 11.35 -0.57 0.71
CA PHE A 247 10.62 0.34 1.59
C PHE A 247 9.26 0.72 0.99
N ASN A 248 8.25 0.84 1.84
CA ASN A 248 6.99 1.49 1.56
C ASN A 248 6.86 2.72 2.44
N ASP A 249 6.68 3.88 1.83
CA ASP A 249 6.40 5.14 2.51
C ASP A 249 4.96 5.17 3.04
N SER A 250 4.47 6.30 3.47
CA SER A 250 3.14 6.49 4.05
C SER A 250 2.03 5.89 3.20
N TYR A 251 1.13 5.14 3.85
CA TYR A 251 -0.12 4.69 3.23
C TYR A 251 -1.14 5.82 3.22
N GLU A 252 -1.04 6.71 2.24
CA GLU A 252 -1.92 7.86 2.08
C GLU A 252 -2.88 7.67 0.89
N VAL A 253 -3.64 6.59 0.90
CA VAL A 253 -4.63 6.28 -0.16
C VAL A 253 -5.99 6.79 0.27
N TYR A 254 -6.30 8.01 -0.15
CA TYR A 254 -7.51 8.70 0.28
C TYR A 254 -8.77 8.11 -0.34
N GLN A 255 -9.80 7.91 0.49
CA GLN A 255 -11.10 7.38 0.09
C GLN A 255 -11.04 6.00 -0.61
N ALA A 256 -9.96 5.27 -0.46
CA ALA A 256 -9.86 3.90 -0.96
C ALA A 256 -10.48 2.94 0.06
N ASP A 257 -11.79 2.90 0.07
CA ASP A 257 -12.61 2.22 1.07
C ASP A 257 -13.31 0.97 0.52
N TRP A 258 -13.02 0.58 -0.73
CA TRP A 258 -13.69 -0.54 -1.38
C TRP A 258 -12.77 -1.31 -2.33
N THR A 259 -13.20 -2.53 -2.69
CA THR A 259 -12.60 -3.33 -3.78
C THR A 259 -13.71 -4.14 -4.45
N PRO A 260 -13.58 -4.53 -5.73
CA PRO A 260 -14.63 -5.29 -6.43
C PRO A 260 -15.12 -6.55 -5.71
N THR A 261 -14.25 -7.22 -4.98
CA THR A 261 -14.56 -8.47 -4.26
C THR A 261 -15.00 -8.24 -2.80
N LEU A 262 -15.23 -6.99 -2.37
CA LEU A 262 -15.45 -6.71 -0.94
C LEU A 262 -16.68 -7.44 -0.37
N LEU A 263 -17.80 -7.48 -1.08
CA LEU A 263 -19.02 -8.13 -0.58
C LEU A 263 -18.80 -9.63 -0.35
N GLU A 264 -18.10 -10.28 -1.25
CA GLU A 264 -17.75 -11.72 -1.16
C GLU A 264 -16.77 -11.97 0.00
N GLU A 265 -15.72 -11.15 0.09
CA GLU A 265 -14.73 -11.24 1.15
C GLU A 265 -15.33 -10.95 2.53
N PHE A 266 -16.22 -9.97 2.62
CA PHE A 266 -16.96 -9.67 3.85
C PHE A 266 -17.82 -10.87 4.27
N ALA A 267 -18.63 -11.41 3.36
CA ALA A 267 -19.50 -12.54 3.66
C ALA A 267 -18.71 -13.78 4.10
N ARG A 268 -17.57 -14.04 3.44
CA ARG A 268 -16.67 -15.15 3.78
C ARG A 268 -16.05 -15.00 5.17
N ARG A 269 -15.67 -13.78 5.55
CA ARG A 269 -14.95 -13.50 6.81
C ARG A 269 -15.86 -13.29 8.00
N ARG A 270 -17.00 -12.62 7.79
CA ARG A 270 -17.91 -12.22 8.87
C ARG A 270 -19.14 -13.14 9.01
N GLY A 271 -19.35 -14.06 8.07
CA GLY A 271 -20.42 -15.05 8.13
C GLY A 271 -21.81 -14.52 7.75
N TYR A 272 -21.92 -13.28 7.28
CA TYR A 272 -23.16 -12.69 6.80
C TYR A 272 -22.91 -11.74 5.63
N LYS A 273 -23.97 -11.40 4.88
CA LYS A 273 -23.89 -10.54 3.70
C LYS A 273 -24.06 -9.07 4.08
N LEU A 274 -23.05 -8.23 3.80
CA LEU A 274 -23.10 -6.79 4.06
C LEU A 274 -24.26 -6.12 3.33
N GLU A 275 -24.55 -6.56 2.11
CA GLU A 275 -25.64 -6.01 1.31
C GLU A 275 -27.03 -6.19 1.95
N ASN A 276 -27.20 -7.12 2.85
CA ASN A 276 -28.44 -7.25 3.62
C ASN A 276 -28.64 -6.14 4.67
N TYR A 277 -27.61 -5.35 4.90
CA TYR A 277 -27.55 -4.33 5.96
C TYR A 277 -27.12 -2.96 5.42
N PHE A 278 -27.26 -2.70 4.14
CA PHE A 278 -26.94 -1.38 3.59
C PHE A 278 -27.71 -0.23 4.25
N PRO A 279 -29.02 -0.36 4.61
CA PRO A 279 -29.70 0.70 5.33
C PRO A 279 -29.02 1.08 6.65
N GLU A 280 -28.62 0.08 7.44
CA GLU A 280 -27.94 0.25 8.72
C GLU A 280 -26.47 0.69 8.51
N PHE A 281 -25.78 0.17 7.49
CA PHE A 281 -24.42 0.54 7.15
C PHE A 281 -24.30 2.03 6.77
N LEU A 282 -25.31 2.57 6.10
CA LEU A 282 -25.36 3.96 5.64
C LEU A 282 -26.02 4.91 6.65
N ASP A 283 -26.54 4.40 7.77
CA ASP A 283 -27.20 5.22 8.78
C ASP A 283 -26.17 6.11 9.51
N GLU A 284 -26.40 7.42 9.47
CA GLU A 284 -25.59 8.39 10.19
C GLU A 284 -25.75 8.28 11.70
N LYS A 285 -26.91 7.79 12.16
CA LYS A 285 -27.18 7.53 13.58
C LYS A 285 -26.52 6.21 14.00
N ARG A 286 -25.53 6.32 14.85
CA ARG A 286 -24.77 5.17 15.36
C ARG A 286 -25.57 4.38 16.39
N SER A 287 -26.38 3.44 15.91
CA SER A 287 -26.96 2.40 16.76
C SER A 287 -25.92 1.32 17.09
N GLU A 288 -26.23 0.41 18.00
CA GLU A 288 -25.35 -0.73 18.31
C GLU A 288 -25.14 -1.61 17.07
N ILE A 289 -26.18 -1.91 16.30
CA ILE A 289 -26.09 -2.72 15.08
C ILE A 289 -25.27 -2.02 14.00
N THR A 290 -25.48 -0.72 13.78
CA THR A 290 -24.67 0.08 12.85
C THR A 290 -23.19 0.05 13.24
N THR A 291 -22.89 0.19 14.53
CA THR A 291 -21.50 0.16 15.03
C THR A 291 -20.86 -1.20 14.78
N ARG A 292 -21.56 -2.31 15.02
CA ARG A 292 -21.07 -3.67 14.76
C ARG A 292 -20.77 -3.89 13.28
N ILE A 293 -21.70 -3.52 12.40
CA ILE A 293 -21.54 -3.68 10.95
C ILE A 293 -20.34 -2.87 10.43
N ILE A 294 -20.18 -1.63 10.91
CA ILE A 294 -19.04 -0.78 10.51
C ILE A 294 -17.72 -1.34 11.06
N THR A 295 -17.73 -1.93 12.24
CA THR A 295 -16.53 -2.59 12.80
C THR A 295 -16.13 -3.76 11.93
N ASP A 296 -17.07 -4.66 11.62
CA ASP A 296 -16.84 -5.83 10.75
C ASP A 296 -16.35 -5.42 9.35
N TYR A 297 -16.91 -4.33 8.81
CA TYR A 297 -16.47 -3.77 7.53
C TYR A 297 -15.03 -3.26 7.61
N ARG A 298 -14.68 -2.47 8.62
CA ARG A 298 -13.32 -1.93 8.81
C ARG A 298 -12.30 -3.04 9.05
N GLU A 299 -12.67 -4.04 9.82
CA GLU A 299 -11.85 -5.22 10.04
C GLU A 299 -11.63 -6.00 8.74
N THR A 300 -12.65 -6.11 7.87
CA THR A 300 -12.51 -6.71 6.55
C THR A 300 -11.52 -5.94 5.66
N ILE A 301 -11.60 -4.60 5.65
CA ILE A 301 -10.63 -3.75 4.94
C ILE A 301 -9.21 -3.96 5.47
N SER A 302 -9.05 -4.01 6.80
CA SER A 302 -7.75 -4.26 7.44
C SER A 302 -7.17 -5.62 7.06
N ASP A 303 -7.99 -6.66 7.09
CA ASP A 303 -7.60 -8.02 6.67
C ASP A 303 -7.12 -8.04 5.22
N LEU A 304 -7.88 -7.40 4.33
CA LEU A 304 -7.52 -7.32 2.90
C LEU A 304 -6.22 -6.55 2.68
N LEU A 305 -6.01 -5.44 3.40
CA LEU A 305 -4.77 -4.68 3.31
C LEU A 305 -3.56 -5.51 3.77
N ILE A 306 -3.71 -6.26 4.86
CA ILE A 306 -2.65 -7.13 5.36
C ILE A 306 -2.39 -8.29 4.39
N GLU A 307 -3.42 -8.98 3.93
CA GLU A 307 -3.27 -10.20 3.15
C GLU A 307 -2.91 -9.93 1.69
N ASN A 308 -3.61 -8.99 1.05
CA ASN A 308 -3.47 -8.73 -0.38
C ASN A 308 -2.32 -7.77 -0.70
N PHE A 309 -1.96 -6.89 0.23
CA PHE A 309 -0.85 -5.97 0.04
C PHE A 309 0.37 -6.39 0.86
N THR A 310 0.34 -6.22 2.19
CA THR A 310 1.56 -6.34 3.00
C THR A 310 2.20 -7.72 2.92
N ARG A 311 1.42 -8.79 3.09
CA ARG A 311 1.94 -10.17 3.01
C ARG A 311 2.41 -10.53 1.61
N GLN A 312 1.68 -10.11 0.58
CA GLN A 312 2.03 -10.39 -0.80
C GLN A 312 3.32 -9.68 -1.22
N TRP A 313 3.46 -8.39 -0.88
CA TRP A 313 4.67 -7.62 -1.11
C TRP A 313 5.88 -8.20 -0.36
N THR A 314 5.70 -8.55 0.91
CA THR A 314 6.76 -9.21 1.71
C THR A 314 7.16 -10.56 1.13
N ALA A 315 6.20 -11.39 0.73
CA ALA A 315 6.49 -12.69 0.12
C ALA A 315 7.24 -12.53 -1.23
N TRP A 316 6.87 -11.52 -2.02
CA TRP A 316 7.58 -11.17 -3.24
C TRP A 316 9.03 -10.76 -2.96
N ALA A 317 9.25 -9.87 -1.99
CA ALA A 317 10.60 -9.45 -1.61
C ALA A 317 11.46 -10.63 -1.11
N HIS A 318 10.90 -11.47 -0.24
CA HIS A 318 11.60 -12.65 0.29
C HIS A 318 12.00 -13.64 -0.81
N LYS A 319 11.17 -13.82 -1.85
CA LYS A 319 11.50 -14.65 -3.01
C LYS A 319 12.78 -14.20 -3.71
N HIS A 320 13.12 -12.92 -3.60
CA HIS A 320 14.31 -12.32 -4.18
C HIS A 320 15.46 -12.10 -3.18
N GLY A 321 15.35 -12.66 -1.97
CA GLY A 321 16.35 -12.50 -0.91
C GLY A 321 16.35 -11.14 -0.22
N SER A 322 15.32 -10.33 -0.46
CA SER A 322 15.12 -9.01 0.14
C SER A 322 14.16 -9.09 1.32
N ILE A 323 14.20 -8.09 2.19
CA ILE A 323 13.20 -7.88 3.24
C ILE A 323 12.35 -6.64 2.94
N THR A 324 11.28 -6.43 3.70
CA THR A 324 10.41 -5.26 3.56
C THR A 324 10.40 -4.44 4.83
N ARG A 325 10.36 -3.11 4.66
CA ARG A 325 10.17 -2.15 5.74
C ARG A 325 9.02 -1.22 5.37
N ASN A 326 8.04 -1.12 6.25
CA ASN A 326 6.81 -0.37 6.00
C ASN A 326 6.67 0.76 7.01
N GLN A 327 6.39 1.97 6.52
CA GLN A 327 5.86 3.03 7.35
C GLN A 327 4.35 2.78 7.52
N GLY A 328 3.88 2.61 8.75
CA GLY A 328 2.49 2.27 9.01
C GLY A 328 1.53 3.38 8.61
N HIS A 329 1.77 4.58 9.14
CA HIS A 329 1.02 5.79 8.84
C HIS A 329 1.92 7.00 9.02
N GLY A 330 1.79 7.99 8.12
CA GLY A 330 2.55 9.23 8.18
C GLY A 330 1.81 10.34 8.92
#